data_5b72a2b823cceaec1917323a7f5abcef
#
_entry.id   5b72a2b823cceaec1917323a7f5abcef
#
_cell.length_a   1.000
_cell.length_b   1.000
_cell.length_c   1.000
_cell.angle_alpha   90.00
_cell.angle_beta   90.00
_cell.angle_gamma   90.00
#
_symmetry.space_group_name_H-M   'P 1'
#
loop_
_entity.id
_entity.type
_entity.pdbx_description
1 polymer ?
#
loop_
_entity_poly.entity_id
_entity_poly.type
_entity_poly.pdbx_seq_one_letter_code
_entity_poly.pdbx_strand_id
1 'polypeptide(L)'
;TRRHWFTGTVPHNTGGGVNVFNVIEGDELIVESPVNAFEPFIVHYAETFIVPAVVGDYTIRPYGISEGKTCGTIKAYVRTKG
;
A
#
# COMPACT_ATOMS: atom_id res chain seq x y z
N THR A 1 5.50 -3.79 -12.73
CA THR A 1 5.87 -2.73 -11.76
C THR A 1 5.16 -1.44 -12.15
N ARG A 2 4.50 -0.82 -11.19
CA ARG A 2 3.77 0.43 -11.41
C ARG A 2 4.10 1.44 -10.33
N ARG A 3 4.19 2.70 -10.74
CA ARG A 3 4.29 3.82 -9.82
C ARG A 3 2.92 4.43 -9.62
N HIS A 4 2.59 4.71 -8.38
CA HIS A 4 1.33 5.37 -8.01
C HIS A 4 1.65 6.66 -7.26
N TRP A 5 1.04 7.75 -7.69
CA TRP A 5 1.15 9.04 -7.03
C TRP A 5 -0.22 9.43 -6.51
N PHE A 6 -0.31 9.81 -5.25
CA PHE A 6 -1.60 10.10 -4.62
C PHE A 6 -1.48 11.10 -3.48
N THR A 7 -2.56 11.81 -3.23
CA THR A 7 -2.68 12.75 -2.10
C THR A 7 -3.75 12.31 -1.12
N GLY A 8 -4.55 11.32 -1.46
CA GLY A 8 -5.63 10.80 -0.62
C GLY A 8 -5.63 9.28 -0.63
N THR A 9 -6.73 8.70 -0.17
CA THR A 9 -6.88 7.25 -0.07
C THR A 9 -6.91 6.61 -1.45
N VAL A 10 -6.10 5.59 -1.64
CA VAL A 10 -6.03 4.80 -2.89
C VAL A 10 -6.42 3.37 -2.57
N PRO A 11 -7.48 2.85 -3.20
CA PRO A 11 -7.85 1.44 -3.03
C PRO A 11 -6.97 0.54 -3.88
N HIS A 12 -6.68 -0.63 -3.35
CA HIS A 12 -5.94 -1.68 -4.04
C HIS A 12 -6.60 -3.03 -3.78
N ASN A 13 -6.23 -4.01 -4.61
CA ASN A 13 -6.69 -5.38 -4.43
C ASN A 13 -5.54 -6.32 -4.79
N THR A 14 -5.38 -7.40 -4.02
CA THR A 14 -4.31 -8.36 -4.29
C THR A 14 -4.57 -9.19 -5.55
N GLY A 15 -5.84 -9.35 -5.94
CA GLY A 15 -6.20 -10.06 -7.18
C GLY A 15 -5.73 -11.51 -7.23
N GLY A 16 -5.57 -12.16 -6.07
CA GLY A 16 -5.11 -13.54 -6.01
C GLY A 16 -3.60 -13.69 -6.05
N GLY A 17 -2.87 -12.59 -5.96
CA GLY A 17 -1.40 -12.62 -5.93
C GLY A 17 -0.85 -11.78 -4.80
N VAL A 18 0.45 -11.79 -4.64
CA VAL A 18 1.14 -11.00 -3.62
C VAL A 18 1.50 -9.63 -4.20
N ASN A 19 1.19 -8.57 -3.47
CA ASN A 19 1.59 -7.22 -3.83
C ASN A 19 2.79 -6.81 -2.98
N VAL A 20 3.83 -6.30 -3.64
CA VAL A 20 5.02 -5.79 -2.97
C VAL A 20 5.11 -4.29 -3.26
N PHE A 21 5.22 -3.50 -2.21
CA PHE A 21 5.28 -2.05 -2.32
C PHE A 21 6.59 -1.50 -1.78
N ASN A 22 7.06 -0.44 -2.42
CA ASN A 22 8.16 0.36 -1.91
C ASN A 22 7.71 1.82 -1.89
N VAL A 23 7.88 2.48 -0.77
CA VAL A 23 7.53 3.90 -0.63
C VAL A 23 8.68 4.73 -1.20
N ILE A 24 8.40 5.45 -2.27
CA ILE A 24 9.41 6.25 -2.99
C ILE A 24 9.25 7.75 -2.77
N GLU A 25 8.12 8.18 -2.23
CA GLU A 25 7.84 9.59 -1.93
C GLU A 25 6.88 9.67 -0.76
N GLY A 26 7.09 10.63 0.13
CA GLY A 26 6.28 10.81 1.33
C GLY A 26 7.00 10.25 2.56
N ASP A 27 6.62 10.74 3.73
CA ASP A 27 7.28 10.34 4.98
C ASP A 27 6.59 9.14 5.64
N GLU A 28 5.26 9.19 5.74
CA GLU A 28 4.48 8.15 6.39
C GLU A 28 3.22 7.85 5.58
N LEU A 29 2.91 6.56 5.47
CA LEU A 29 1.68 6.08 4.85
C LEU A 29 1.04 5.08 5.79
N ILE A 30 -0.28 5.00 5.78
CA ILE A 30 -1.00 3.99 6.54
C ILE A 30 -1.70 3.04 5.57
N VAL A 31 -1.56 1.75 5.85
CA VAL A 31 -2.21 0.69 5.08
C VAL A 31 -3.35 0.14 5.93
N GLU A 32 -4.55 0.17 5.38
CA GLU A 32 -5.77 -0.19 6.11
C GLU A 32 -6.60 -1.21 5.33
N SER A 33 -7.34 -2.03 6.07
CA SER A 33 -8.31 -2.95 5.49
C SER A 33 -9.72 -2.38 5.65
N PRO A 34 -10.49 -2.19 4.56
CA PRO A 34 -11.87 -1.71 4.67
C PRO A 34 -12.82 -2.74 5.31
N VAL A 35 -12.39 -3.99 5.40
CA VAL A 35 -13.17 -5.08 5.99
C VAL A 35 -12.54 -5.64 7.27
N ASN A 36 -11.58 -4.92 7.85
CA ASN A 36 -10.87 -5.33 9.07
C ASN A 36 -10.20 -6.70 8.97
N ALA A 37 -9.67 -7.02 7.80
CA ALA A 37 -8.95 -8.28 7.59
C ALA A 37 -7.60 -8.28 8.34
N PHE A 38 -7.07 -7.11 8.64
CA PHE A 38 -5.84 -6.93 9.40
C PHE A 38 -5.89 -5.58 10.12
N GLU A 39 -5.04 -5.39 11.12
CA GLU A 39 -4.92 -4.11 11.80
C GLU A 39 -4.15 -3.12 10.93
N PRO A 40 -4.55 -1.83 10.89
CA PRO A 40 -3.81 -0.82 10.16
C PRO A 40 -2.35 -0.76 10.61
N PHE A 41 -1.45 -0.57 9.66
CA PHE A 41 -0.04 -0.41 9.99
C PHE A 41 0.55 0.76 9.21
N ILE A 42 1.59 1.36 9.78
CA ILE A 42 2.25 2.54 9.21
C ILE A 42 3.55 2.10 8.55
N VAL A 43 3.79 2.62 7.35
CA VAL A 43 5.03 2.41 6.63
C VAL A 43 5.69 3.77 6.38
N HIS A 44 7.01 3.76 6.28
CA HIS A 44 7.81 4.97 6.16
C HIS A 44 8.54 5.03 4.82
N TYR A 45 9.10 6.19 4.52
CA TYR A 45 9.89 6.38 3.31
C TYR A 45 10.99 5.32 3.21
N ALA A 46 11.16 4.81 1.99
CA ALA A 46 12.13 3.78 1.65
C ALA A 46 11.86 2.40 2.27
N GLU A 47 10.74 2.24 2.97
CA GLU A 47 10.35 0.93 3.47
C GLU A 47 9.68 0.09 2.38
N THR A 48 9.94 -1.21 2.41
CA THR A 48 9.27 -2.18 1.54
C THR A 48 8.30 -2.97 2.39
N PHE A 49 7.08 -3.15 1.91
CA PHE A 49 6.11 -3.99 2.60
C PHE A 49 5.40 -4.90 1.61
N ILE A 50 4.94 -6.02 2.12
CA ILE A 50 4.31 -7.07 1.33
C ILE A 50 2.86 -7.24 1.80
N VAL A 51 1.94 -7.27 0.84
CA VAL A 51 0.53 -7.55 1.11
C VAL A 51 0.22 -8.95 0.59
N PRO A 52 -0.06 -9.90 1.50
CA PRO A 52 -0.35 -11.28 1.10
C PRO A 52 -1.60 -11.40 0.25
N ALA A 53 -1.63 -12.42 -0.59
CA ALA A 53 -2.75 -12.66 -1.50
C ALA A 53 -4.11 -12.84 -0.79
N VAL A 54 -4.09 -13.33 0.44
CA VAL A 54 -5.30 -13.57 1.22
C VAL A 54 -5.99 -12.29 1.72
N VAL A 55 -5.30 -11.15 1.65
CA VAL A 55 -5.84 -9.88 2.16
C VAL A 55 -7.02 -9.39 1.31
N GLY A 56 -6.93 -9.51 0.00
CA GLY A 56 -7.96 -8.98 -0.90
C GLY A 56 -7.90 -7.46 -1.02
N ASP A 57 -8.99 -6.79 -0.64
CA ASP A 57 -9.05 -5.33 -0.72
C ASP A 57 -8.30 -4.68 0.44
N TYR A 58 -7.61 -3.60 0.14
CA TYR A 58 -6.94 -2.76 1.13
C TYR A 58 -6.78 -1.35 0.58
N THR A 59 -6.47 -0.40 1.47
CA THR A 59 -6.29 1.00 1.08
C THR A 59 -4.97 1.53 1.62
N ILE A 60 -4.38 2.45 0.90
CA ILE A 60 -3.16 3.16 1.29
C ILE A 60 -3.47 4.65 1.23
N ARG A 61 -3.08 5.39 2.25
CA ARG A 61 -3.25 6.84 2.27
C ARG A 61 -2.07 7.51 2.99
N PRO A 62 -1.81 8.79 2.68
CA PRO A 62 -0.84 9.58 3.44
C PRO A 62 -1.28 9.68 4.90
N TYR A 63 -0.31 9.63 5.82
CA TYR A 63 -0.58 9.62 7.25
C TYR A 63 0.39 10.55 7.97
N GLY A 64 -0.03 11.10 9.11
CA GLY A 64 0.82 11.95 9.93
C GLY A 64 1.29 13.18 9.17
N ILE A 65 2.59 13.39 9.13
CA ILE A 65 3.19 14.56 8.47
C ILE A 65 3.04 14.53 6.96
N SER A 66 2.71 13.40 6.38
CA SER A 66 2.47 13.26 4.92
C SER A 66 1.02 13.53 4.54
N GLU A 67 0.13 13.72 5.50
CA GLU A 67 -1.27 13.98 5.24
C GLU A 67 -1.45 15.26 4.43
N GLY A 68 -2.18 15.17 3.31
CA GLY A 68 -2.37 16.29 2.40
C GLY A 68 -1.23 16.52 1.42
N LYS A 69 -0.16 15.75 1.49
CA LYS A 69 0.97 15.83 0.57
C LYS A 69 0.91 14.72 -0.46
N THR A 70 1.54 14.96 -1.62
CA THR A 70 1.66 13.92 -2.64
C THR A 70 2.64 12.85 -2.16
N CYS A 71 2.18 11.61 -2.18
CA CYS A 71 2.99 10.44 -1.87
C CYS A 71 3.11 9.54 -3.09
N GLY A 72 4.14 8.73 -3.14
CA GLY A 72 4.36 7.83 -4.25
C GLY A 72 4.80 6.45 -3.78
N THR A 73 4.33 5.42 -4.49
CA THR A 73 4.73 4.05 -4.25
C THR A 73 5.03 3.34 -5.56
N ILE A 74 5.92 2.36 -5.51
CA ILE A 74 6.12 1.42 -6.59
C ILE A 74 5.48 0.11 -6.18
N LYS A 75 4.60 -0.41 -7.03
CA LYS A 75 3.91 -1.68 -6.79
C LYS A 75 4.43 -2.74 -7.74
N ALA A 76 4.86 -3.86 -7.21
CA ALA A 76 5.17 -5.05 -7.97
C ALA A 76 4.13 -6.12 -7.65
N TYR A 77 3.56 -6.71 -8.68
CA TYR A 77 2.56 -7.77 -8.53
C TYR A 77 3.20 -9.12 -8.82
N VAL A 78 3.13 -10.00 -7.84
CA VAL A 78 3.64 -11.36 -7.98
C VAL A 78 2.48 -12.32 -7.96
N ARG A 79 2.23 -12.96 -9.11
CA ARG A 79 1.17 -13.96 -9.21
C ARG A 79 1.67 -15.27 -8.61
N THR A 80 0.93 -15.78 -7.64
CA THR A 80 1.20 -17.09 -7.08
C THR A 80 0.46 -18.15 -7.89
N LYS A 81 1.13 -19.27 -8.17
CA LYS A 81 0.47 -20.43 -8.72
C LYS A 81 -0.12 -21.21 -7.57
N GLY A 82 -1.40 -21.27 -7.55
CA GLY A 82 -2.15 -21.88 -6.46
C GLY A 82 -2.33 -23.33 -6.58
#